data_cc4d5538bf1e48f57d8b801692a70b48
#
_entry.id   cc4d5538bf1e48f57d8b801692a70b48
#
_cell.length_a   1.000
_cell.length_b   1.000
_cell.length_c   1.000
_cell.angle_alpha   90.00
_cell.angle_beta   90.00
_cell.angle_gamma   90.00
#
_symmetry.space_group_name_H-M   'P 1'
#
loop_
_entity.id
_entity.type
_entity.pdbx_description
1 polymer ?
#
loop_
_entity_poly.entity_id
_entity_poly.type
_entity_poly.pdbx_seq_one_letter_code
_entity_poly.pdbx_strand_id
1 'polypeptide(L)'
;ISDSMEATGLLDGDYQLGGQGVTVKGRKAVLTKDPGVIAGSVTNLFDCMKNCVLNMGIPLEDAVLAATENPAESIGVEKDYGKIAVGNYGNLLLLDKDLQIKNIVQKGKIMSV
;
A
#
# COMPACT_ATOMS: atom_id res chain seq x y z
N ILE A 1 4.76 -6.49 0.96
CA ILE A 1 3.35 -6.46 0.55
C ILE A 1 2.48 -5.93 1.68
N SER A 2 1.27 -5.46 1.35
CA SER A 2 0.26 -5.04 2.34
C SER A 2 -0.70 -6.16 2.73
N ASP A 3 -0.75 -7.24 1.95
CA ASP A 3 -1.72 -8.35 2.09
C ASP A 3 -3.17 -7.85 2.18
N SER A 4 -3.48 -6.82 1.39
CA SER A 4 -4.77 -6.13 1.43
C SER A 4 -5.89 -6.98 0.86
N MET A 5 -7.00 -7.06 1.60
CA MET A 5 -8.25 -7.65 1.12
C MET A 5 -9.08 -6.64 0.30
N GLU A 6 -10.17 -7.11 -0.33
CA GLU A 6 -11.03 -6.30 -1.20
C GLU A 6 -11.65 -5.07 -0.53
N ALA A 7 -11.80 -5.08 0.80
CA ALA A 7 -12.33 -3.95 1.56
C ALA A 7 -11.32 -2.81 1.79
N THR A 8 -10.08 -2.94 1.34
CA THR A 8 -9.07 -1.88 1.51
C THR A 8 -9.47 -0.61 0.76
N GLY A 9 -9.53 0.50 1.48
CA GLY A 9 -9.96 1.79 0.92
C GLY A 9 -11.48 1.99 0.84
N LEU A 10 -12.26 1.02 1.27
CA LEU A 10 -13.72 1.14 1.40
C LEU A 10 -14.12 1.65 2.79
N LEU A 11 -15.40 1.96 2.97
CA LEU A 11 -15.96 2.43 4.25
C LEU A 11 -15.97 1.31 5.30
N ASP A 12 -16.07 1.68 6.57
CA ASP A 12 -16.34 0.73 7.65
C ASP A 12 -17.64 -0.03 7.37
N GLY A 13 -17.65 -1.34 7.60
CA GLY A 13 -18.79 -2.18 7.29
C GLY A 13 -18.47 -3.67 7.28
N ASP A 14 -19.45 -4.45 6.85
CA ASP A 14 -19.33 -5.90 6.74
C ASP A 14 -19.02 -6.30 5.29
N TYR A 15 -18.04 -7.20 5.16
CA TYR A 15 -17.51 -7.72 3.90
C TYR A 15 -17.37 -9.24 3.96
N GLN A 16 -16.80 -9.83 2.93
CA GLN A 16 -16.49 -11.26 2.91
C GLN A 16 -15.05 -11.51 2.47
N LEU A 17 -14.44 -12.53 3.02
CA LEU A 17 -13.12 -13.02 2.60
C LEU A 17 -13.13 -14.54 2.65
N GLY A 18 -12.96 -15.19 1.48
CA GLY A 18 -12.94 -16.65 1.39
C GLY A 18 -14.22 -17.32 1.92
N GLY A 19 -15.39 -16.67 1.74
CA GLY A 19 -16.68 -17.18 2.21
C GLY A 19 -16.96 -16.94 3.71
N GLN A 20 -16.05 -16.24 4.42
CA GLN A 20 -16.26 -15.85 5.81
C GLN A 20 -16.65 -14.37 5.91
N GLY A 21 -17.57 -14.05 6.82
CA GLY A 21 -17.94 -12.66 7.13
C GLY A 21 -16.78 -11.95 7.83
N VAL A 22 -16.49 -10.73 7.38
CA VAL A 22 -15.45 -9.86 7.92
C VAL A 22 -16.05 -8.49 8.26
N THR A 23 -15.80 -8.02 9.47
CA THR A 23 -16.18 -6.66 9.88
C THR A 23 -14.95 -5.77 9.86
N VAL A 24 -15.04 -4.68 9.09
CA VAL A 24 -14.02 -3.64 9.01
C VAL A 24 -14.42 -2.46 9.87
N LYS A 25 -13.49 -2.03 10.73
CA LYS A 25 -13.63 -0.82 11.55
C LYS A 25 -12.30 -0.07 11.61
N GLY A 26 -12.24 1.09 10.99
CA GLY A 26 -11.03 1.89 10.86
C GLY A 26 -9.92 1.10 10.13
N ARG A 27 -8.84 0.78 10.84
CA ARG A 27 -7.68 0.05 10.27
C ARG A 27 -7.65 -1.44 10.62
N LYS A 28 -8.77 -2.00 11.08
CA LYS A 28 -8.86 -3.41 11.46
C LYS A 28 -9.94 -4.12 10.66
N ALA A 29 -9.62 -5.32 10.21
CA ALA A 29 -10.55 -6.27 9.63
C ALA A 29 -10.50 -7.56 10.45
N VAL A 30 -11.62 -7.94 11.05
CA VAL A 30 -11.73 -9.10 11.93
C VAL A 30 -12.85 -10.03 11.45
N LEU A 31 -12.78 -11.31 11.82
CA LEU A 31 -13.89 -12.20 11.54
C LEU A 31 -15.15 -11.73 12.27
N THR A 32 -16.26 -11.60 11.56
CA THR A 32 -17.55 -11.16 12.15
C THR A 32 -18.01 -12.10 13.27
N LYS A 33 -17.76 -13.40 13.12
CA LYS A 33 -18.12 -14.41 14.12
C LYS A 33 -17.15 -14.50 15.30
N ASP A 34 -15.91 -14.01 15.12
CA ASP A 34 -14.87 -14.00 16.16
C ASP A 34 -14.04 -12.73 16.05
N PRO A 35 -14.47 -11.62 16.68
CA PRO A 35 -13.77 -10.33 16.61
C PRO A 35 -12.37 -10.32 17.22
N GLY A 36 -11.95 -11.38 17.88
CA GLY A 36 -10.58 -11.57 18.36
C GLY A 36 -9.60 -12.00 17.28
N VAL A 37 -10.09 -12.45 16.12
CA VAL A 37 -9.29 -12.96 15.03
C VAL A 37 -9.20 -11.94 13.88
N ILE A 38 -7.96 -11.57 13.51
CA ILE A 38 -7.71 -10.74 12.32
C ILE A 38 -8.03 -11.56 11.08
N ALA A 39 -8.89 -11.02 10.21
CA ALA A 39 -9.32 -11.69 8.99
C ALA A 39 -8.41 -11.37 7.81
N GLY A 40 -7.87 -10.15 7.74
CA GLY A 40 -6.99 -9.70 6.67
C GLY A 40 -6.52 -8.27 6.89
N SER A 41 -5.79 -7.73 5.93
CA SER A 41 -5.33 -6.34 5.97
C SER A 41 -6.28 -5.42 5.20
N VAL A 42 -6.53 -4.23 5.76
CA VAL A 42 -7.18 -3.11 5.09
C VAL A 42 -6.23 -1.90 4.98
N THR A 43 -4.92 -2.16 5.08
CA THR A 43 -3.87 -1.15 4.98
C THR A 43 -3.27 -1.18 3.57
N ASN A 44 -3.19 -0.04 2.90
CA ASN A 44 -2.51 0.06 1.60
C ASN A 44 -0.98 -0.01 1.75
N LEU A 45 -0.27 -0.30 0.66
CA LEU A 45 1.19 -0.47 0.69
C LEU A 45 1.94 0.80 1.08
N PHE A 46 1.44 1.98 0.69
CA PHE A 46 2.05 3.25 1.06
C PHE A 46 2.04 3.48 2.59
N ASP A 47 0.91 3.16 3.25
CA ASP A 47 0.82 3.24 4.71
C ASP A 47 1.71 2.20 5.41
N CYS A 48 1.90 1.01 4.82
CA CYS A 48 2.87 0.05 5.32
C CYS A 48 4.29 0.62 5.26
N MET A 49 4.69 1.18 4.12
CA MET A 49 6.00 1.83 3.94
C MET A 49 6.20 2.97 4.94
N LYS A 50 5.21 3.85 5.10
CA LYS A 50 5.26 4.93 6.12
C LYS A 50 5.46 4.39 7.52
N ASN A 51 4.75 3.32 7.89
CA ASN A 51 4.87 2.71 9.20
C ASN A 51 6.28 2.16 9.44
N CYS A 52 6.91 1.56 8.43
CA CYS A 52 8.30 1.11 8.52
C CYS A 52 9.25 2.26 8.84
N VAL A 53 9.09 3.40 8.18
CA VAL A 53 9.95 4.57 8.39
C VAL A 53 9.67 5.23 9.74
N LEU A 54 8.40 5.58 10.01
CA LEU A 54 8.04 6.45 11.13
C LEU A 54 8.02 5.73 12.48
N ASN A 55 7.71 4.43 12.50
CA ASN A 55 7.49 3.69 13.75
C ASN A 55 8.47 2.54 13.96
N MET A 56 9.10 2.01 12.91
CA MET A 56 10.01 0.88 13.01
C MET A 56 11.48 1.28 12.81
N GLY A 57 11.75 2.55 12.45
CA GLY A 57 13.11 3.06 12.27
C GLY A 57 13.84 2.52 11.04
N ILE A 58 13.12 1.99 10.05
CA ILE A 58 13.70 1.56 8.78
C ILE A 58 14.09 2.81 7.97
N PRO A 59 15.30 2.89 7.41
CA PRO A 59 15.69 3.98 6.53
C PRO A 59 14.70 4.17 5.38
N LEU A 60 14.43 5.42 4.99
CA LEU A 60 13.45 5.72 3.94
C LEU A 60 13.79 5.03 2.62
N GLU A 61 15.05 5.03 2.24
CA GLU A 61 15.54 4.40 1.03
C GLU A 61 15.24 2.91 0.99
N ASP A 62 15.48 2.21 2.09
CA ASP A 62 15.23 0.76 2.20
C ASP A 62 13.73 0.46 2.17
N ALA A 63 12.93 1.26 2.85
CA ALA A 63 11.47 1.10 2.86
C ALA A 63 10.86 1.38 1.47
N VAL A 64 11.36 2.38 0.75
CA VAL A 64 10.95 2.68 -0.63
C VAL A 64 11.37 1.55 -1.57
N LEU A 65 12.62 1.09 -1.49
CA LEU A 65 13.13 -0.02 -2.30
C LEU A 65 12.28 -1.29 -2.12
N ALA A 66 11.96 -1.62 -0.87
CA ALA A 66 11.10 -2.76 -0.53
C ALA A 66 9.66 -2.64 -1.04
N ALA A 67 9.16 -1.42 -1.23
CA ALA A 67 7.81 -1.16 -1.72
C ALA A 67 7.72 -0.92 -3.24
N THR A 68 8.84 -0.81 -3.95
CA THR A 68 8.89 -0.43 -5.37
C THR A 68 9.74 -1.36 -6.23
N GLU A 69 11.05 -1.25 -6.20
CA GLU A 69 11.97 -1.99 -7.09
C GLU A 69 11.95 -3.50 -6.79
N ASN A 70 12.08 -3.90 -5.54
CA ASN A 70 12.09 -5.32 -5.16
C ASN A 70 10.81 -6.07 -5.61
N PRO A 71 9.58 -5.58 -5.39
CA PRO A 71 8.40 -6.25 -5.90
C PRO A 71 8.32 -6.22 -7.44
N ALA A 72 8.79 -5.17 -8.11
CA ALA A 72 8.84 -5.12 -9.56
C ALA A 72 9.77 -6.21 -10.12
N GLU A 73 10.96 -6.39 -9.52
CA GLU A 73 11.89 -7.46 -9.89
C GLU A 73 11.29 -8.84 -9.62
N SER A 74 10.62 -9.03 -8.48
CA SER A 74 10.10 -10.35 -8.10
C SER A 74 9.02 -10.86 -9.03
N ILE A 75 8.32 -9.98 -9.75
CA ILE A 75 7.30 -10.34 -10.76
C ILE A 75 7.74 -10.07 -12.20
N GLY A 76 9.01 -9.67 -12.42
CA GLY A 76 9.60 -9.51 -13.75
C GLY A 76 9.13 -8.28 -14.54
N VAL A 77 8.76 -7.19 -13.86
CA VAL A 77 8.31 -5.95 -14.51
C VAL A 77 9.26 -4.75 -14.27
N GLU A 78 10.47 -5.00 -13.78
CA GLU A 78 11.48 -4.00 -13.41
C GLU A 78 11.95 -3.14 -14.58
N LYS A 79 11.73 -3.59 -15.82
CA LYS A 79 12.04 -2.81 -17.05
C LYS A 79 11.12 -1.62 -17.25
N ASP A 80 9.91 -1.69 -16.69
CA ASP A 80 8.86 -0.69 -16.87
C ASP A 80 8.50 0.03 -15.56
N TYR A 81 8.74 -0.61 -14.39
CA TYR A 81 8.27 -0.15 -13.08
C TYR A 81 9.34 -0.27 -12.00
N GLY A 82 9.06 0.31 -10.84
CA GLY A 82 9.80 0.15 -9.59
C GLY A 82 10.83 1.23 -9.32
N LYS A 83 11.35 1.92 -10.33
CA LYS A 83 12.37 2.95 -10.18
C LYS A 83 12.19 4.13 -11.13
N ILE A 84 12.85 5.23 -10.81
CA ILE A 84 12.94 6.42 -11.68
C ILE A 84 14.13 6.22 -12.61
N ALA A 85 13.87 5.78 -13.83
CA ALA A 85 14.89 5.56 -14.84
C ALA A 85 14.35 5.90 -16.25
N VAL A 86 15.26 6.23 -17.17
CA VAL A 86 14.89 6.44 -18.57
C VAL A 86 14.34 5.15 -19.15
N GLY A 87 13.15 5.21 -19.73
CA GLY A 87 12.44 4.06 -20.29
C GLY A 87 11.33 3.51 -19.39
N ASN A 88 11.39 3.74 -18.08
CA ASN A 88 10.33 3.33 -17.16
C ASN A 88 9.11 4.26 -17.24
N TYR A 89 7.95 3.75 -16.86
CA TYR A 89 6.76 4.58 -16.72
C TYR A 89 6.93 5.62 -15.61
N GLY A 90 6.54 6.87 -15.89
CA GLY A 90 6.54 7.97 -14.92
C GLY A 90 5.40 7.81 -13.91
N ASN A 91 5.50 6.83 -13.02
CA ASN A 91 4.57 6.61 -11.90
C ASN A 91 5.26 7.04 -10.62
N LEU A 92 4.86 8.19 -10.07
CA LEU A 92 5.57 8.85 -8.98
C LEU A 92 4.60 9.31 -7.89
N LEU A 93 5.05 9.28 -6.65
CA LEU A 93 4.44 9.98 -5.54
C LEU A 93 5.35 11.13 -5.13
N LEU A 94 4.82 12.35 -5.08
CA LEU A 94 5.52 13.50 -4.50
C LEU A 94 5.07 13.63 -3.05
N LEU A 95 6.02 13.54 -2.15
CA LEU A 95 5.78 13.56 -0.71
C LEU A 95 6.40 14.81 -0.08
N ASP A 96 5.81 15.27 1.02
CA ASP A 96 6.50 16.24 1.88
C ASP A 96 7.43 15.53 2.89
N LYS A 97 8.09 16.33 3.74
CA LYS A 97 9.01 15.82 4.78
C LYS A 97 8.34 14.92 5.83
N ASP A 98 7.03 15.00 5.96
CA ASP A 98 6.22 14.19 6.89
C ASP A 98 5.56 12.99 6.18
N LEU A 99 6.06 12.65 4.98
CA LEU A 99 5.56 11.58 4.11
C LEU A 99 4.07 11.70 3.80
N GLN A 100 3.56 12.94 3.62
CA GLN A 100 2.21 13.15 3.12
C GLN A 100 2.25 13.31 1.60
N ILE A 101 1.31 12.67 0.91
CA ILE A 101 1.20 12.77 -0.56
C ILE A 101 0.79 14.19 -0.93
N LYS A 102 1.59 14.85 -1.76
CA LYS A 102 1.29 16.15 -2.36
C LYS A 102 0.78 16.03 -3.78
N ASN A 103 1.37 15.15 -4.55
CA ASN A 103 0.93 14.87 -5.91
C ASN A 103 1.14 13.39 -6.23
N ILE A 104 0.29 12.90 -7.12
CA ILE A 104 0.42 11.58 -7.74
C ILE A 104 0.63 11.80 -9.23
N VAL A 105 1.65 11.17 -9.79
CA VAL A 105 1.88 11.14 -11.23
C VAL A 105 1.65 9.71 -11.72
N GLN A 106 0.80 9.53 -12.70
CA GLN A 106 0.54 8.23 -13.33
C GLN A 106 0.79 8.32 -14.82
N LYS A 107 1.72 7.50 -15.32
CA LYS A 107 2.17 7.49 -16.71
C LYS A 107 2.52 8.90 -17.22
N GLY A 108 3.25 9.66 -16.39
CA GLY A 108 3.67 11.02 -16.69
C GLY A 108 2.60 12.12 -16.57
N LYS A 109 1.38 11.80 -16.12
CA LYS A 109 0.30 12.77 -15.91
C LYS A 109 0.04 12.98 -14.43
N ILE A 110 -0.08 14.25 -14.02
CA ILE A 110 -0.46 14.60 -12.65
C ILE A 110 -1.95 14.24 -12.48
N MET A 111 -2.24 13.48 -11.42
CA MET A 111 -3.59 13.10 -11.04
C MET A 111 -4.15 14.12 -10.05
N SER A 112 -5.45 14.43 -10.16
CA SER A 112 -6.14 15.18 -9.11
C SER A 112 -6.26 14.30 -7.86
N VAL A 113 -5.80 14.82 -6.73
CA VAL A 113 -5.91 14.17 -5.41
C VAL A 113 -7.10 14.76 -4.67
#